data_2d364ccff5f93d4fe445a6645a69902a
#
_entry.id   2d364ccff5f93d4fe445a6645a69902a
#
_cell.length_a   1.000
_cell.length_b   1.000
_cell.length_c   1.000
_cell.angle_alpha   90.00
_cell.angle_beta   90.00
_cell.angle_gamma   90.00
#
_symmetry.space_group_name_H-M   'P 1'
#
loop_
_entity.id
_entity.type
_entity.pdbx_description
1 polymer ?
#
loop_
_entity_poly.entity_id
_entity_poly.type
_entity_poly.pdbx_seq_one_letter_code
_entity_poly.pdbx_strand_id
1 'polypeptide(L)'
;MNNPNRRDFAKRSVQSAVGFTFFSTVPQGFSQEMTAKSIITDHEQKIRPIEIANNKAWWDANVSGNDADFAAKEKAQNALDAVLADPARFARIKAVREAGVADTAEKRQIDLLYLQALEKQLPAQLLSKITARANAIEKSFNVYRAKAGGKELTDSQVRDILKNSKDSAERKTVWESSKGVGADVEKDLKALVALRNEAARTLGFSDFHVMMLSLNEQNQADVVKLFDELDELTRKPFLDLKADIDSALARHCNVNVSKLRPWHYQDPFFQEAPSIYPTDLDAPYKTADIIKLCKEFYSSIGLPIDAVIERSDLFEKPGKSPHAFCTDIDRQGDVRVLANIVGNEYWMGTMLHELGHAVYSSRYIPQSVPYLLRGEAHILATEGVAMLFEQFSKDADWLAKMGVKVDDAKGYDEAGSAARRARLLIFSRWCQVMLRFEKSMYANPDQDLNKLWWDLVEKYQGINRPENRNAPDYASKIHIVSAPAYYHNYMMGQLFASQVHHAICREVLGGVEPNRASYVNNNGVGKFMIDKVFTPGRSLPWNELTRFATGELLSAKAFAADFKS
;
A
#
# COMPACT_ATOMS: atom_id res chain seq x y z
N MET A 1 5.18 0.96 10.32
CA MET A 1 5.24 -0.15 9.34
C MET A 1 5.65 0.43 8.00
N ASN A 2 6.92 0.29 7.64
CA ASN A 2 7.44 0.75 6.35
C ASN A 2 7.52 -0.46 5.42
N ASN A 3 6.49 -0.68 4.61
CA ASN A 3 6.53 -1.69 3.56
C ASN A 3 7.17 -1.09 2.30
N PRO A 4 8.33 -1.55 1.86
CA PRO A 4 9.08 -0.99 0.72
C PRO A 4 8.59 -1.47 -0.65
N ASN A 5 7.80 -2.51 -0.75
CA ASN A 5 7.05 -2.81 -1.97
C ASN A 5 6.26 -1.59 -2.46
N ARG A 6 5.92 -0.72 -1.52
CA ARG A 6 5.25 0.56 -1.69
C ARG A 6 6.15 1.65 -2.29
N ARG A 7 7.48 1.58 -2.08
CA ARG A 7 8.45 2.51 -2.69
C ARG A 7 8.77 2.13 -4.14
N ASP A 8 8.82 0.84 -4.44
CA ASP A 8 9.17 0.37 -5.78
C ASP A 8 8.04 0.54 -6.79
N PHE A 9 6.77 0.52 -6.35
CA PHE A 9 5.65 0.80 -7.24
C PHE A 9 5.66 2.26 -7.74
N ALA A 10 5.98 3.22 -6.88
CA ALA A 10 6.14 4.62 -7.27
C ALA A 10 7.45 4.89 -8.05
N LYS A 11 8.50 4.08 -7.81
CA LYS A 11 9.76 4.15 -8.57
C LYS A 11 9.67 3.51 -9.97
N ARG A 12 8.70 2.62 -10.20
CA ARG A 12 8.48 1.98 -11.51
C ARG A 12 8.12 2.98 -12.61
N SER A 13 7.62 4.15 -12.27
CA SER A 13 7.16 5.14 -13.25
C SER A 13 8.24 6.10 -13.76
N VAL A 14 9.49 6.07 -13.28
CA VAL A 14 10.36 7.24 -13.49
C VAL A 14 11.81 6.92 -13.89
N GLN A 15 12.20 5.72 -14.28
CA GLN A 15 13.58 5.48 -14.71
C GLN A 15 13.72 5.12 -16.20
N SER A 16 14.46 5.98 -16.89
CA SER A 16 15.26 5.84 -18.10
C SER A 16 14.55 5.87 -19.46
N ALA A 17 14.66 6.99 -20.13
CA ALA A 17 14.65 7.07 -21.59
C ALA A 17 15.95 7.72 -22.08
N VAL A 18 16.84 6.91 -22.65
CA VAL A 18 17.96 7.38 -23.47
C VAL A 18 17.46 7.47 -24.90
N GLY A 19 17.51 8.67 -25.48
CA GLY A 19 16.99 8.97 -26.78
C GLY A 19 17.82 8.40 -27.94
N PHE A 20 17.09 7.93 -28.95
CA PHE A 20 17.59 7.90 -30.34
C PHE A 20 16.52 8.47 -31.26
N THR A 21 16.87 9.57 -31.91
CA THR A 21 16.06 10.18 -32.97
C THR A 21 16.37 9.44 -34.29
N PHE A 22 15.41 8.71 -34.83
CA PHE A 22 15.46 8.26 -36.22
C PHE A 22 14.20 8.69 -36.95
N PHE A 23 14.36 9.55 -37.94
CA PHE A 23 13.39 9.71 -39.01
C PHE A 23 13.44 8.46 -39.90
N SER A 24 12.36 7.74 -40.05
CA SER A 24 12.22 6.68 -41.01
C SER A 24 10.92 6.85 -41.81
N THR A 25 11.12 6.89 -43.12
CA THR A 25 10.10 6.76 -44.16
C THR A 25 9.35 5.45 -44.02
N VAL A 26 8.03 5.52 -44.03
CA VAL A 26 7.11 4.36 -43.95
C VAL A 26 7.16 3.57 -45.26
N PRO A 27 7.48 2.26 -45.26
CA PRO A 27 7.19 1.40 -46.38
C PRO A 27 5.73 0.95 -46.33
N GLN A 28 4.98 1.18 -47.39
CA GLN A 28 3.69 0.51 -47.63
C GLN A 28 3.92 -0.98 -47.83
N GLY A 29 3.45 -1.81 -46.89
CA GLY A 29 3.45 -3.24 -47.03
C GLY A 29 2.81 -3.95 -45.84
N PHE A 30 1.65 -4.56 -46.07
CA PHE A 30 0.81 -5.37 -45.17
C PHE A 30 -0.07 -4.60 -44.20
N SER A 31 -1.28 -4.29 -44.64
CA SER A 31 -2.40 -4.01 -43.75
C SER A 31 -2.87 -5.33 -43.11
N GLN A 32 -2.18 -5.80 -42.07
CA GLN A 32 -2.77 -6.76 -41.16
C GLN A 32 -3.94 -6.04 -40.50
N GLU A 33 -5.15 -6.56 -40.58
CA GLU A 33 -6.35 -5.97 -39.99
C GLU A 33 -6.05 -5.64 -38.50
N MET A 34 -6.13 -4.37 -38.13
CA MET A 34 -5.74 -3.87 -36.80
C MET A 34 -6.88 -4.15 -35.82
N THR A 35 -6.95 -5.39 -35.34
CA THR A 35 -7.97 -5.84 -34.39
C THR A 35 -7.44 -5.83 -32.96
N ALA A 36 -8.34 -5.77 -31.97
CA ALA A 36 -7.98 -5.90 -30.56
C ALA A 36 -7.18 -7.20 -30.32
N LYS A 37 -7.64 -8.30 -30.86
CA LYS A 37 -6.99 -9.61 -30.76
C LYS A 37 -5.56 -9.61 -31.29
N SER A 38 -5.32 -9.00 -32.47
CA SER A 38 -3.96 -8.94 -33.04
C SER A 38 -3.00 -8.12 -32.17
N ILE A 39 -3.47 -6.98 -31.60
CA ILE A 39 -2.67 -6.14 -30.69
C ILE A 39 -2.36 -6.89 -29.39
N ILE A 40 -3.34 -7.55 -28.79
CA ILE A 40 -3.19 -8.32 -27.54
C ILE A 40 -2.18 -9.46 -27.75
N THR A 41 -2.31 -10.23 -28.85
CA THR A 41 -1.42 -11.34 -29.14
C THR A 41 0.03 -10.88 -29.37
N ASP A 42 0.24 -9.83 -30.18
CA ASP A 42 1.57 -9.24 -30.41
C ASP A 42 2.16 -8.68 -29.09
N HIS A 43 1.31 -8.06 -28.27
CA HIS A 43 1.76 -7.54 -26.99
C HIS A 43 2.19 -8.66 -26.04
N GLU A 44 1.35 -9.69 -25.85
CA GLU A 44 1.66 -10.82 -24.98
C GLU A 44 2.95 -11.54 -25.40
N GLN A 45 3.10 -11.85 -26.69
CA GLN A 45 4.32 -12.49 -27.19
C GLN A 45 5.58 -11.70 -26.88
N LYS A 46 5.51 -10.38 -26.96
CA LYS A 46 6.65 -9.50 -26.72
C LYS A 46 6.90 -9.23 -25.24
N ILE A 47 5.84 -8.96 -24.49
CA ILE A 47 5.96 -8.48 -23.10
C ILE A 47 6.25 -9.60 -22.10
N ARG A 48 5.64 -10.77 -22.29
CA ARG A 48 5.70 -11.87 -21.32
C ARG A 48 7.13 -12.31 -20.95
N PRO A 49 8.05 -12.59 -21.90
CA PRO A 49 9.41 -12.94 -21.53
C PRO A 49 10.17 -11.81 -20.84
N ILE A 50 9.83 -10.54 -21.16
CA ILE A 50 10.45 -9.36 -20.56
C ILE A 50 9.93 -9.16 -19.14
N GLU A 51 8.63 -9.31 -18.89
CA GLU A 51 8.06 -9.24 -17.53
C GLU A 51 8.65 -10.33 -16.62
N ILE A 52 8.75 -11.57 -17.10
CA ILE A 52 9.34 -12.67 -16.33
C ILE A 52 10.80 -12.37 -15.99
N ALA A 53 11.59 -11.91 -16.95
CA ALA A 53 12.99 -11.54 -16.73
C ALA A 53 13.12 -10.37 -15.74
N ASN A 54 12.24 -9.36 -15.84
CA ASN A 54 12.23 -8.24 -14.93
C ASN A 54 11.86 -8.65 -13.49
N ASN A 55 10.81 -9.46 -13.33
CA ASN A 55 10.36 -9.91 -12.01
C ASN A 55 11.42 -10.80 -11.34
N LYS A 56 12.06 -11.67 -12.14
CA LYS A 56 13.16 -12.49 -11.65
C LYS A 56 14.38 -11.66 -11.23
N ALA A 57 14.82 -10.72 -12.06
CA ALA A 57 15.94 -9.85 -11.72
C ALA A 57 15.66 -8.97 -10.50
N TRP A 58 14.41 -8.51 -10.37
CA TRP A 58 13.96 -7.79 -9.17
C TRP A 58 14.03 -8.66 -7.91
N TRP A 59 13.57 -9.91 -7.99
CA TRP A 59 13.69 -10.89 -6.90
C TRP A 59 15.16 -11.13 -6.54
N ASP A 60 16.00 -11.48 -7.51
CA ASP A 60 17.41 -11.80 -7.29
C ASP A 60 18.16 -10.65 -6.62
N ALA A 61 17.94 -9.40 -7.07
CA ALA A 61 18.55 -8.20 -6.47
C ALA A 61 18.14 -7.97 -5.00
N ASN A 62 16.87 -8.24 -4.63
CA ASN A 62 16.40 -8.09 -3.26
C ASN A 62 16.87 -9.23 -2.33
N VAL A 63 17.14 -10.40 -2.88
CA VAL A 63 17.65 -11.57 -2.13
C VAL A 63 19.15 -11.46 -1.89
N SER A 64 19.93 -10.99 -2.88
CA SER A 64 21.39 -10.97 -2.81
C SER A 64 21.97 -9.65 -2.30
N GLY A 65 21.36 -8.53 -2.67
CA GLY A 65 21.84 -7.18 -2.37
C GLY A 65 23.13 -6.79 -3.10
N ASN A 66 23.61 -7.59 -4.06
CA ASN A 66 24.86 -7.29 -4.76
C ASN A 66 24.66 -6.36 -5.98
N ASP A 67 25.70 -5.61 -6.34
CA ASP A 67 25.67 -4.62 -7.42
C ASP A 67 25.35 -5.24 -8.79
N ALA A 68 25.79 -6.46 -9.06
CA ALA A 68 25.56 -7.13 -10.34
C ALA A 68 24.08 -7.45 -10.56
N ASP A 69 23.37 -7.91 -9.52
CA ASP A 69 21.94 -8.19 -9.59
C ASP A 69 21.12 -6.89 -9.66
N PHE A 70 21.55 -5.82 -8.98
CA PHE A 70 20.92 -4.50 -9.16
C PHE A 70 21.11 -3.95 -10.58
N ALA A 71 22.27 -4.13 -11.20
CA ALA A 71 22.50 -3.76 -12.60
C ALA A 71 21.64 -4.61 -13.56
N ALA A 72 21.48 -5.90 -13.30
CA ALA A 72 20.59 -6.78 -14.07
C ALA A 72 19.12 -6.36 -13.93
N LYS A 73 18.67 -6.02 -12.72
CA LYS A 73 17.34 -5.46 -12.44
C LYS A 73 17.09 -4.17 -13.23
N GLU A 74 18.03 -3.23 -13.21
CA GLU A 74 17.92 -1.97 -13.97
C GLU A 74 17.80 -2.23 -15.47
N LYS A 75 18.65 -3.10 -16.02
CA LYS A 75 18.59 -3.47 -17.44
C LYS A 75 17.25 -4.11 -17.82
N ALA A 76 16.73 -5.01 -16.99
CA ALA A 76 15.46 -5.67 -17.25
C ALA A 76 14.27 -4.69 -17.16
N GLN A 77 14.28 -3.77 -16.20
CA GLN A 77 13.27 -2.72 -16.08
C GLN A 77 13.29 -1.79 -17.30
N ASN A 78 14.47 -1.37 -17.76
CA ASN A 78 14.61 -0.52 -18.94
C ASN A 78 14.06 -1.21 -20.21
N ALA A 79 14.24 -2.53 -20.35
CA ALA A 79 13.68 -3.29 -21.45
C ALA A 79 12.14 -3.33 -21.42
N LEU A 80 11.55 -3.48 -20.22
CA LEU A 80 10.10 -3.43 -20.01
C LEU A 80 9.54 -2.05 -20.36
N ASP A 81 10.16 -1.00 -19.83
CA ASP A 81 9.73 0.38 -20.06
C ASP A 81 9.82 0.77 -21.54
N ALA A 82 10.83 0.29 -22.27
CA ALA A 82 10.98 0.55 -23.70
C ALA A 82 9.81 0.00 -24.53
N VAL A 83 9.27 -1.17 -24.17
CA VAL A 83 8.09 -1.74 -24.85
C VAL A 83 6.84 -0.92 -24.60
N LEU A 84 6.64 -0.47 -23.36
CA LEU A 84 5.46 0.31 -22.97
C LEU A 84 5.52 1.75 -23.47
N ALA A 85 6.72 2.32 -23.61
CA ALA A 85 6.93 3.69 -24.08
C ALA A 85 6.89 3.83 -25.62
N ASP A 86 6.81 2.73 -26.38
CA ASP A 86 6.78 2.78 -27.85
C ASP A 86 5.54 3.56 -28.36
N PRO A 87 5.71 4.75 -28.97
CA PRO A 87 4.59 5.59 -29.36
C PRO A 87 3.77 5.01 -30.52
N ALA A 88 4.38 4.18 -31.38
CA ALA A 88 3.68 3.51 -32.47
C ALA A 88 2.75 2.41 -31.94
N ARG A 89 3.19 1.66 -30.92
CA ARG A 89 2.34 0.69 -30.21
C ARG A 89 1.21 1.41 -29.49
N PHE A 90 1.51 2.48 -28.75
CA PHE A 90 0.50 3.27 -28.04
C PHE A 90 -0.57 3.81 -29.00
N ALA A 91 -0.16 4.38 -30.14
CA ALA A 91 -1.10 4.88 -31.14
C ALA A 91 -2.06 3.79 -31.65
N ARG A 92 -1.57 2.57 -31.88
CA ARG A 92 -2.40 1.42 -32.30
C ARG A 92 -3.37 0.98 -31.20
N ILE A 93 -2.91 0.88 -29.95
CA ILE A 93 -3.77 0.55 -28.79
C ILE A 93 -4.87 1.59 -28.65
N LYS A 94 -4.52 2.89 -28.72
CA LYS A 94 -5.45 4.00 -28.61
C LYS A 94 -6.51 3.96 -29.73
N ALA A 95 -6.09 3.79 -30.98
CA ALA A 95 -7.00 3.73 -32.13
C ALA A 95 -8.03 2.59 -32.03
N VAL A 96 -7.59 1.39 -31.63
CA VAL A 96 -8.51 0.24 -31.45
C VAL A 96 -9.45 0.47 -30.28
N ARG A 97 -8.96 1.06 -29.17
CA ARG A 97 -9.78 1.41 -28.02
C ARG A 97 -10.87 2.42 -28.39
N GLU A 98 -10.53 3.46 -29.15
CA GLU A 98 -11.45 4.51 -29.59
C GLU A 98 -12.47 4.02 -30.63
N ALA A 99 -12.09 3.07 -31.49
CA ALA A 99 -13.01 2.42 -32.43
C ALA A 99 -14.04 1.52 -31.74
N GLY A 100 -13.79 1.14 -30.50
CA GLY A 100 -14.62 0.24 -29.73
C GLY A 100 -14.26 -1.24 -29.93
N VAL A 101 -14.32 -2.02 -28.85
CA VAL A 101 -14.03 -3.47 -28.83
C VAL A 101 -15.28 -4.20 -28.33
N ALA A 102 -15.83 -5.08 -29.16
CA ALA A 102 -17.08 -5.77 -28.87
C ALA A 102 -16.93 -6.88 -27.81
N ASP A 103 -15.84 -7.66 -27.89
CA ASP A 103 -15.56 -8.70 -26.90
C ASP A 103 -15.14 -8.10 -25.57
N THR A 104 -15.82 -8.49 -24.49
CA THR A 104 -15.60 -7.90 -23.16
C THR A 104 -14.20 -8.18 -22.61
N ALA A 105 -13.65 -9.38 -22.85
CA ALA A 105 -12.32 -9.74 -22.35
C ALA A 105 -11.21 -9.05 -23.15
N GLU A 106 -11.37 -8.93 -24.46
CA GLU A 106 -10.46 -8.16 -25.30
C GLU A 106 -10.52 -6.67 -24.95
N LYS A 107 -11.73 -6.11 -24.77
CA LYS A 107 -11.92 -4.73 -24.33
C LYS A 107 -11.18 -4.46 -23.02
N ARG A 108 -11.35 -5.34 -22.04
CA ARG A 108 -10.68 -5.22 -20.74
C ARG A 108 -9.14 -5.22 -20.88
N GLN A 109 -8.60 -6.10 -21.71
CA GLN A 109 -7.16 -6.15 -21.97
C GLN A 109 -6.66 -4.88 -22.67
N ILE A 110 -7.38 -4.37 -23.67
CA ILE A 110 -7.04 -3.12 -24.37
C ILE A 110 -7.10 -1.92 -23.41
N ASP A 111 -8.10 -1.83 -22.54
CA ASP A 111 -8.20 -0.77 -21.54
C ASP A 111 -6.99 -0.78 -20.58
N LEU A 112 -6.59 -1.95 -20.07
CA LEU A 112 -5.41 -2.09 -19.20
C LEU A 112 -4.11 -1.73 -19.93
N LEU A 113 -3.94 -2.22 -21.16
CA LEU A 113 -2.77 -1.88 -21.99
C LEU A 113 -2.68 -0.39 -22.26
N TYR A 114 -3.81 0.25 -22.54
CA TYR A 114 -3.87 1.70 -22.75
C TYR A 114 -3.38 2.46 -21.52
N LEU A 115 -3.87 2.12 -20.31
CA LEU A 115 -3.47 2.79 -19.09
C LEU A 115 -1.99 2.60 -18.77
N GLN A 116 -1.46 1.36 -18.92
CA GLN A 116 -0.05 1.06 -18.71
C GLN A 116 0.87 1.81 -19.69
N ALA A 117 0.48 1.86 -20.97
CA ALA A 117 1.25 2.54 -21.98
C ALA A 117 1.13 4.06 -21.89
N LEU A 118 -0.04 4.61 -21.51
CA LEU A 118 -0.28 6.04 -21.36
C LEU A 118 0.68 6.69 -20.37
N GLU A 119 0.90 6.06 -19.22
CA GLU A 119 1.86 6.54 -18.21
C GLU A 119 3.27 6.74 -18.77
N LYS A 120 3.65 5.94 -19.77
CA LYS A 120 4.98 5.96 -20.39
C LYS A 120 5.11 6.91 -21.59
N GLN A 121 4.04 7.63 -21.98
CA GLN A 121 4.06 8.55 -23.14
C GLN A 121 4.57 9.96 -22.79
N LEU A 122 5.18 10.16 -21.64
CA LEU A 122 5.76 11.44 -21.25
C LEU A 122 7.09 11.71 -21.97
N PRO A 123 7.38 13.00 -22.31
CA PRO A 123 8.67 13.37 -22.88
C PRO A 123 9.83 12.95 -21.96
N ALA A 124 10.85 12.32 -22.53
CA ALA A 124 12.02 11.79 -21.79
C ALA A 124 12.70 12.87 -20.91
N GLN A 125 12.80 14.11 -21.41
CA GLN A 125 13.37 15.22 -20.64
C GLN A 125 12.54 15.57 -19.39
N LEU A 126 11.20 15.50 -19.48
CA LEU A 126 10.32 15.78 -18.35
C LEU A 126 10.44 14.66 -17.31
N LEU A 127 10.42 13.41 -17.75
CA LEU A 127 10.65 12.24 -16.88
C LEU A 127 11.99 12.34 -16.14
N SER A 128 13.07 12.65 -16.87
CA SER A 128 14.41 12.81 -16.28
C SER A 128 14.43 13.91 -15.20
N LYS A 129 13.78 15.05 -15.44
CA LYS A 129 13.68 16.14 -14.44
C LYS A 129 12.90 15.70 -13.19
N ILE A 130 11.79 15.00 -13.36
CA ILE A 130 10.96 14.48 -12.26
C ILE A 130 11.79 13.50 -11.42
N THR A 131 12.44 12.53 -12.08
CA THR A 131 13.29 11.53 -11.41
C THR A 131 14.44 12.17 -10.65
N ALA A 132 15.20 13.04 -11.31
CA ALA A 132 16.36 13.68 -10.68
C ALA A 132 15.94 14.46 -9.42
N ARG A 133 14.80 15.18 -9.49
CA ARG A 133 14.32 15.95 -8.34
C ARG A 133 13.80 15.06 -7.22
N ALA A 134 13.02 14.03 -7.55
CA ALA A 134 12.54 13.06 -6.56
C ALA A 134 13.71 12.38 -5.83
N ASN A 135 14.72 11.91 -6.58
CA ASN A 135 15.91 11.30 -6.01
C ASN A 135 16.72 12.26 -5.11
N ALA A 136 16.82 13.54 -5.49
CA ALA A 136 17.49 14.54 -4.66
C ALA A 136 16.77 14.75 -3.32
N ILE A 137 15.43 14.82 -3.34
CA ILE A 137 14.63 14.93 -2.11
C ILE A 137 14.76 13.65 -1.27
N GLU A 138 14.64 12.46 -1.88
CA GLU A 138 14.82 11.20 -1.16
C GLU A 138 16.20 11.08 -0.53
N LYS A 139 17.26 11.54 -1.22
CA LYS A 139 18.61 11.60 -0.65
C LYS A 139 18.64 12.49 0.59
N SER A 140 18.01 13.68 0.54
CA SER A 140 17.93 14.57 1.71
C SER A 140 17.29 13.89 2.92
N PHE A 141 16.19 13.15 2.71
CA PHE A 141 15.57 12.34 3.78
C PHE A 141 16.52 11.26 4.33
N ASN A 142 17.25 10.57 3.48
CA ASN A 142 18.12 9.46 3.89
C ASN A 142 19.31 9.94 4.74
N VAL A 143 19.83 11.13 4.45
CA VAL A 143 20.99 11.67 5.17
C VAL A 143 20.61 12.59 6.33
N TYR A 144 19.36 13.05 6.39
CA TYR A 144 18.89 13.92 7.46
C TYR A 144 19.00 13.23 8.82
N ARG A 145 19.47 13.99 9.82
CA ARG A 145 19.47 13.58 11.22
C ARG A 145 18.87 14.69 12.07
N ALA A 146 17.87 14.34 12.87
CA ALA A 146 17.33 15.25 13.87
C ALA A 146 18.43 15.62 14.89
N LYS A 147 18.41 16.84 15.42
CA LYS A 147 19.41 17.31 16.38
C LYS A 147 18.73 17.76 17.67
N ALA A 148 19.06 17.10 18.77
CA ALA A 148 18.57 17.47 20.09
C ALA A 148 19.67 17.27 21.16
N GLY A 149 19.77 18.19 22.11
CA GLY A 149 20.78 18.12 23.17
C GLY A 149 22.22 18.07 22.67
N GLY A 150 22.53 18.71 21.52
CA GLY A 150 23.85 18.68 20.88
C GLY A 150 24.22 17.37 20.19
N LYS A 151 23.29 16.42 20.05
CA LYS A 151 23.50 15.11 19.41
C LYS A 151 22.64 14.96 18.16
N GLU A 152 23.15 14.22 17.18
CA GLU A 152 22.36 13.75 16.04
C GLU A 152 21.59 12.49 16.44
N LEU A 153 20.32 12.43 16.03
CA LEU A 153 19.40 11.32 16.31
C LEU A 153 18.98 10.65 15.01
N THR A 154 18.99 9.34 15.01
CA THR A 154 18.35 8.53 13.96
C THR A 154 16.83 8.54 14.10
N ASP A 155 16.08 8.15 13.05
CA ASP A 155 14.63 8.00 13.11
C ASP A 155 14.19 7.06 14.23
N SER A 156 14.91 5.96 14.46
CA SER A 156 14.61 5.02 15.55
C SER A 156 14.76 5.68 16.92
N GLN A 157 15.82 6.48 17.12
CA GLN A 157 16.02 7.21 18.38
C GLN A 157 14.96 8.30 18.58
N VAL A 158 14.57 9.02 17.53
CA VAL A 158 13.43 9.96 17.58
C VAL A 158 12.16 9.26 18.04
N ARG A 159 11.81 8.12 17.42
CA ARG A 159 10.63 7.33 17.79
C ARG A 159 10.70 6.82 19.23
N ASP A 160 11.86 6.33 19.65
CA ASP A 160 12.08 5.85 21.01
C ASP A 160 11.87 6.95 22.06
N ILE A 161 12.41 8.15 21.84
CA ILE A 161 12.20 9.30 22.72
C ILE A 161 10.73 9.72 22.73
N LEU A 162 10.09 9.84 21.56
CA LEU A 162 8.67 10.18 21.47
C LEU A 162 7.77 9.13 22.13
N LYS A 163 8.17 7.88 22.19
CA LYS A 163 7.44 6.79 22.83
C LYS A 163 7.63 6.78 24.35
N ASN A 164 8.85 6.92 24.84
CA ASN A 164 9.22 6.58 26.20
C ASN A 164 9.47 7.79 27.12
N SER A 165 9.93 8.93 26.59
CA SER A 165 10.18 10.12 27.42
C SER A 165 8.88 10.65 28.05
N LYS A 166 8.96 11.05 29.32
CA LYS A 166 7.89 11.73 30.04
C LYS A 166 8.04 13.26 30.02
N ASP A 167 9.18 13.75 29.53
CA ASP A 167 9.48 15.18 29.46
C ASP A 167 8.89 15.79 28.18
N SER A 168 7.86 16.61 28.35
CA SER A 168 7.18 17.30 27.26
C SER A 168 8.09 18.27 26.48
N ALA A 169 9.10 18.87 27.15
CA ALA A 169 10.03 19.79 26.49
C ALA A 169 11.05 19.02 25.62
N GLU A 170 11.54 17.89 26.11
CA GLU A 170 12.39 16.99 25.32
C GLU A 170 11.63 16.46 24.10
N ARG A 171 10.41 15.93 24.28
CA ARG A 171 9.56 15.48 23.18
C ARG A 171 9.34 16.56 22.13
N LYS A 172 9.03 17.79 22.56
CA LYS A 172 8.86 18.94 21.66
C LYS A 172 10.12 19.17 20.83
N THR A 173 11.28 19.28 21.50
CA THR A 173 12.56 19.54 20.84
C THR A 173 12.89 18.47 19.80
N VAL A 174 12.73 17.19 20.14
CA VAL A 174 12.99 16.06 19.26
C VAL A 174 12.01 16.03 18.09
N TRP A 175 10.72 16.24 18.36
CA TRP A 175 9.69 16.28 17.32
C TRP A 175 9.92 17.43 16.33
N GLU A 176 10.13 18.65 16.82
CA GLU A 176 10.39 19.82 15.99
C GLU A 176 11.65 19.62 15.14
N SER A 177 12.70 19.07 15.74
CA SER A 177 13.92 18.76 14.99
C SER A 177 13.70 17.69 13.93
N SER A 178 12.90 16.65 14.21
CA SER A 178 12.59 15.61 13.21
C SER A 178 11.80 16.17 12.02
N LYS A 179 11.05 17.27 12.20
CA LYS A 179 10.34 17.97 11.12
C LYS A 179 11.23 18.88 10.28
N GLY A 180 12.46 19.16 10.74
CA GLY A 180 13.41 20.05 10.06
C GLY A 180 13.72 19.66 8.62
N VAL A 181 13.74 18.37 8.30
CA VAL A 181 13.89 17.88 6.91
C VAL A 181 12.86 18.51 5.95
N GLY A 182 11.65 18.81 6.45
CA GLY A 182 10.61 19.47 5.65
C GLY A 182 11.06 20.85 5.13
N ALA A 183 11.73 21.63 5.97
CA ALA A 183 12.26 22.94 5.55
C ALA A 183 13.38 22.80 4.51
N ASP A 184 14.22 21.76 4.64
CA ASP A 184 15.31 21.51 3.70
C ASP A 184 14.80 21.12 2.30
N VAL A 185 13.64 20.44 2.22
CA VAL A 185 13.14 19.89 0.96
C VAL A 185 11.95 20.66 0.38
N GLU A 186 11.32 21.58 1.09
CA GLU A 186 10.07 22.24 0.68
C GLU A 186 10.16 22.86 -0.72
N LYS A 187 11.23 23.59 -1.00
CA LYS A 187 11.44 24.24 -2.29
C LYS A 187 11.50 23.23 -3.44
N ASP A 188 12.24 22.14 -3.23
CA ASP A 188 12.38 21.09 -4.23
C ASP A 188 11.09 20.28 -4.37
N LEU A 189 10.36 20.05 -3.30
CA LEU A 189 9.05 19.41 -3.33
C LEU A 189 8.04 20.23 -4.13
N LYS A 190 7.94 21.56 -3.92
CA LYS A 190 7.06 22.44 -4.71
C LYS A 190 7.43 22.42 -6.20
N ALA A 191 8.72 22.41 -6.51
CA ALA A 191 9.18 22.29 -7.89
C ALA A 191 8.86 20.90 -8.49
N LEU A 192 8.94 19.82 -7.71
CA LEU A 192 8.53 18.47 -8.12
C LEU A 192 7.02 18.41 -8.39
N VAL A 193 6.19 19.03 -7.54
CA VAL A 193 4.74 19.14 -7.74
C VAL A 193 4.42 19.85 -9.06
N ALA A 194 5.13 20.95 -9.37
CA ALA A 194 4.95 21.66 -10.64
C ALA A 194 5.28 20.78 -11.87
N LEU A 195 6.38 20.03 -11.84
CA LEU A 195 6.78 19.09 -12.90
C LEU A 195 5.77 17.93 -13.04
N ARG A 196 5.27 17.38 -11.94
CA ARG A 196 4.25 16.34 -11.94
C ARG A 196 2.92 16.84 -12.54
N ASN A 197 2.53 18.07 -12.23
CA ASN A 197 1.35 18.69 -12.83
C ASN A 197 1.56 19.01 -14.33
N GLU A 198 2.77 19.38 -14.76
CA GLU A 198 3.12 19.50 -16.17
C GLU A 198 2.97 18.15 -16.88
N ALA A 199 3.46 17.06 -16.29
CA ALA A 199 3.30 15.71 -16.82
C ALA A 199 1.82 15.32 -16.95
N ALA A 200 1.01 15.59 -15.94
CA ALA A 200 -0.42 15.30 -15.97
C ALA A 200 -1.13 16.08 -17.11
N ARG A 201 -0.86 17.36 -17.23
CA ARG A 201 -1.44 18.18 -18.32
C ARG A 201 -0.99 17.73 -19.70
N THR A 202 0.25 17.27 -19.86
CA THR A 202 0.76 16.68 -21.11
C THR A 202 -0.04 15.45 -21.53
N LEU A 203 -0.52 14.67 -20.59
CA LEU A 203 -1.37 13.49 -20.83
C LEU A 203 -2.88 13.81 -20.82
N GLY A 204 -3.28 15.09 -20.71
CA GLY A 204 -4.68 15.52 -20.81
C GLY A 204 -5.45 15.53 -19.49
N PHE A 205 -4.77 15.42 -18.34
CA PHE A 205 -5.39 15.50 -17.01
C PHE A 205 -5.28 16.90 -16.42
N SER A 206 -6.18 17.26 -15.49
CA SER A 206 -6.17 18.56 -14.82
C SER A 206 -4.95 18.77 -13.93
N ASP A 207 -4.58 17.74 -13.20
CA ASP A 207 -3.47 17.70 -12.25
C ASP A 207 -2.96 16.27 -12.02
N PHE A 208 -1.84 16.16 -11.31
CA PHE A 208 -1.18 14.90 -11.08
C PHE A 208 -1.99 13.93 -10.21
N HIS A 209 -2.76 14.44 -9.23
CA HIS A 209 -3.57 13.56 -8.37
C HIS A 209 -4.69 12.90 -9.19
N VAL A 210 -5.39 13.66 -10.05
CA VAL A 210 -6.40 13.13 -10.96
C VAL A 210 -5.78 12.11 -11.92
N MET A 211 -4.60 12.41 -12.49
CA MET A 211 -3.89 11.49 -13.38
C MET A 211 -3.59 10.15 -12.68
N MET A 212 -2.98 10.19 -11.50
CA MET A 212 -2.59 8.97 -10.78
C MET A 212 -3.78 8.09 -10.40
N LEU A 213 -4.88 8.69 -9.95
CA LEU A 213 -6.10 7.94 -9.68
C LEU A 213 -6.68 7.33 -10.96
N SER A 214 -6.76 8.11 -12.04
CA SER A 214 -7.29 7.63 -13.32
C SER A 214 -6.47 6.49 -13.93
N LEU A 215 -5.14 6.56 -13.85
CA LEU A 215 -4.24 5.49 -14.28
C LEU A 215 -4.42 4.20 -13.46
N ASN A 216 -4.91 4.32 -12.23
CA ASN A 216 -5.26 3.22 -11.36
C ASN A 216 -6.77 2.88 -11.36
N GLU A 217 -7.49 3.25 -12.43
CA GLU A 217 -8.92 2.95 -12.58
C GLU A 217 -9.80 3.51 -11.44
N GLN A 218 -9.38 4.61 -10.85
CA GLN A 218 -10.11 5.29 -9.77
C GLN A 218 -10.59 6.68 -10.23
N ASN A 219 -11.82 7.03 -9.83
CA ASN A 219 -12.36 8.37 -10.00
C ASN A 219 -12.12 9.18 -8.72
N GLN A 220 -11.52 10.37 -8.82
CA GLN A 220 -11.18 11.19 -7.66
C GLN A 220 -12.43 11.57 -6.83
N ALA A 221 -13.55 11.91 -7.49
CA ALA A 221 -14.78 12.29 -6.78
C ALA A 221 -15.39 11.11 -6.00
N ASP A 222 -15.36 9.90 -6.59
CA ASP A 222 -15.88 8.69 -5.94
C ASP A 222 -15.02 8.31 -4.74
N VAL A 223 -13.68 8.40 -4.86
CA VAL A 223 -12.76 8.16 -3.73
C VAL A 223 -13.01 9.16 -2.61
N VAL A 224 -13.17 10.45 -2.92
CA VAL A 224 -13.46 11.47 -1.92
C VAL A 224 -14.79 11.18 -1.22
N LYS A 225 -15.84 10.83 -1.97
CA LYS A 225 -17.15 10.47 -1.42
C LYS A 225 -17.08 9.26 -0.48
N LEU A 226 -16.32 8.23 -0.85
CA LEU A 226 -16.08 7.06 0.02
C LEU A 226 -15.39 7.47 1.34
N PHE A 227 -14.43 8.40 1.27
CA PHE A 227 -13.75 8.91 2.45
C PHE A 227 -14.62 9.86 3.29
N ASP A 228 -15.58 10.56 2.68
CA ASP A 228 -16.61 11.32 3.42
C ASP A 228 -17.53 10.36 4.20
N GLU A 229 -17.99 9.28 3.58
CA GLU A 229 -18.75 8.21 4.27
C GLU A 229 -17.95 7.58 5.41
N LEU A 230 -16.67 7.27 5.16
CA LEU A 230 -15.77 6.73 6.19
C LEU A 230 -15.63 7.68 7.39
N ASP A 231 -15.43 8.98 7.15
CA ASP A 231 -15.35 9.97 8.23
C ASP A 231 -16.65 10.04 9.03
N GLU A 232 -17.79 10.12 8.35
CA GLU A 232 -19.10 10.20 9.00
C GLU A 232 -19.36 9.00 9.92
N LEU A 233 -19.17 7.80 9.40
CA LEU A 233 -19.49 6.55 10.10
C LEU A 233 -18.52 6.21 11.25
N THR A 234 -17.27 6.70 11.19
CA THR A 234 -16.23 6.36 12.19
C THR A 234 -15.80 7.52 13.07
N ARG A 235 -16.40 8.71 12.90
CA ARG A 235 -16.02 9.91 13.68
C ARG A 235 -16.26 9.72 15.17
N LYS A 236 -17.45 9.25 15.56
CA LYS A 236 -17.75 9.06 16.98
C LYS A 236 -16.87 7.97 17.62
N PRO A 237 -16.74 6.75 17.06
CA PRO A 237 -15.81 5.75 17.58
C PRO A 237 -14.37 6.25 17.71
N PHE A 238 -13.90 7.07 16.78
CA PHE A 238 -12.57 7.68 16.86
C PHE A 238 -12.47 8.71 18.00
N LEU A 239 -13.46 9.59 18.15
CA LEU A 239 -13.44 10.61 19.22
C LEU A 239 -13.48 9.98 20.61
N ASP A 240 -14.26 8.92 20.79
CA ASP A 240 -14.31 8.17 22.05
C ASP A 240 -12.92 7.58 22.36
N LEU A 241 -12.32 6.85 21.41
CA LEU A 241 -10.96 6.32 21.53
C LEU A 241 -9.92 7.43 21.78
N LYS A 242 -10.04 8.54 21.06
CA LYS A 242 -9.12 9.69 21.17
C LYS A 242 -9.13 10.28 22.58
N ALA A 243 -10.29 10.37 23.22
CA ALA A 243 -10.40 10.84 24.59
C ALA A 243 -9.66 9.93 25.58
N ASP A 244 -9.73 8.61 25.40
CA ASP A 244 -9.00 7.64 26.21
C ASP A 244 -7.48 7.75 26.00
N ILE A 245 -7.05 7.86 24.74
CA ILE A 245 -5.65 8.08 24.37
C ILE A 245 -5.14 9.38 24.98
N ASP A 246 -5.87 10.48 24.84
CA ASP A 246 -5.48 11.78 25.36
C ASP A 246 -5.33 11.75 26.89
N SER A 247 -6.26 11.09 27.57
CA SER A 247 -6.20 10.92 29.01
C SER A 247 -4.98 10.10 29.46
N ALA A 248 -4.64 9.03 28.71
CA ALA A 248 -3.48 8.19 28.99
C ALA A 248 -2.16 8.95 28.74
N LEU A 249 -2.06 9.65 27.61
CA LEU A 249 -0.87 10.41 27.25
C LEU A 249 -0.65 11.64 28.14
N ALA A 250 -1.73 12.32 28.55
CA ALA A 250 -1.67 13.42 29.49
C ALA A 250 -1.10 12.97 30.85
N ARG A 251 -1.56 11.80 31.36
CA ARG A 251 -0.97 11.19 32.58
C ARG A 251 0.48 10.80 32.37
N HIS A 252 0.81 10.15 31.24
CA HIS A 252 2.18 9.72 30.94
C HIS A 252 3.17 10.89 30.91
N CYS A 253 2.78 12.00 30.28
CA CYS A 253 3.61 13.20 30.13
C CYS A 253 3.43 14.21 31.26
N ASN A 254 2.59 13.93 32.26
CA ASN A 254 2.27 14.85 33.36
C ASN A 254 1.85 16.25 32.88
N VAL A 255 0.97 16.30 31.88
CA VAL A 255 0.40 17.54 31.33
C VAL A 255 -1.13 17.52 31.38
N ASN A 256 -1.76 18.68 31.29
CA ASN A 256 -3.20 18.73 31.11
C ASN A 256 -3.58 18.29 29.69
N VAL A 257 -4.71 17.61 29.51
CA VAL A 257 -5.23 17.16 28.19
C VAL A 257 -5.28 18.32 27.19
N SER A 258 -5.71 19.53 27.60
CA SER A 258 -5.75 20.71 26.72
C SER A 258 -4.36 21.19 26.24
N LYS A 259 -3.30 20.73 26.88
CA LYS A 259 -1.90 21.05 26.55
C LYS A 259 -1.23 19.98 25.69
N LEU A 260 -1.94 18.91 25.36
CA LEU A 260 -1.43 17.92 24.41
C LEU A 260 -1.16 18.57 23.04
N ARG A 261 -0.04 18.19 22.43
CA ARG A 261 0.45 18.68 21.13
C ARG A 261 1.01 17.50 20.34
N PRO A 262 1.33 17.63 19.07
CA PRO A 262 1.75 16.51 18.20
C PRO A 262 2.86 15.63 18.81
N TRP A 263 3.80 16.20 19.52
CA TRP A 263 4.94 15.47 20.13
C TRP A 263 4.54 14.54 21.28
N HIS A 264 3.31 14.57 21.76
CA HIS A 264 2.85 13.67 22.82
C HIS A 264 2.31 12.32 22.29
N TYR A 265 2.01 12.21 20.97
CA TYR A 265 1.29 11.06 20.42
C TYR A 265 2.19 9.88 20.01
N GLN A 266 3.47 9.85 20.46
CA GLN A 266 4.41 8.74 20.29
C GLN A 266 4.84 8.43 18.85
N ASP A 267 4.23 9.06 17.87
CA ASP A 267 4.57 8.97 16.44
C ASP A 267 4.62 10.39 15.85
N PRO A 268 5.58 10.71 14.97
CA PRO A 268 5.70 12.06 14.42
C PRO A 268 4.47 12.60 13.70
N PHE A 269 3.52 11.73 13.30
CA PHE A 269 2.34 12.08 12.51
C PHE A 269 1.02 11.55 13.11
N PHE A 270 1.07 10.86 14.24
CA PHE A 270 -0.06 10.13 14.80
C PHE A 270 -0.75 9.24 13.75
N GLN A 271 0.06 8.48 13.01
CA GLN A 271 -0.38 7.48 12.05
C GLN A 271 -0.43 6.08 12.65
N GLU A 272 0.22 5.88 13.80
CA GLU A 272 0.32 4.63 14.56
C GLU A 272 -0.36 4.81 15.93
N ALA A 273 -0.89 3.71 16.45
CA ALA A 273 -1.50 3.73 17.78
C ALA A 273 -0.42 3.85 18.86
N PRO A 274 -0.59 4.75 19.84
CA PRO A 274 0.29 4.82 20.99
C PRO A 274 0.29 3.52 21.80
N SER A 275 1.44 3.17 22.39
CA SER A 275 1.57 2.00 23.27
C SER A 275 0.97 2.31 24.65
N ILE A 276 -0.35 2.25 24.75
CA ILE A 276 -1.08 2.50 26.01
C ILE A 276 -1.64 1.22 26.65
N TYR A 277 -1.51 0.08 25.96
CA TYR A 277 -1.96 -1.24 26.44
C TYR A 277 -0.74 -2.05 26.91
N PRO A 278 -0.77 -2.61 28.15
CA PRO A 278 0.43 -3.19 28.78
C PRO A 278 0.72 -4.64 28.40
N THR A 279 -0.07 -5.29 27.55
CA THR A 279 0.06 -6.73 27.26
C THR A 279 1.17 -7.03 26.28
N ASP A 280 2.01 -8.03 26.58
CA ASP A 280 3.06 -8.58 25.69
C ASP A 280 2.41 -9.52 24.65
N LEU A 281 2.11 -8.98 23.47
CA LEU A 281 1.57 -9.76 22.35
C LEU A 281 2.63 -10.66 21.69
N ASP A 282 3.92 -10.47 21.98
CA ASP A 282 5.00 -11.28 21.43
C ASP A 282 5.16 -12.64 22.17
N ALA A 283 4.70 -12.71 23.42
CA ALA A 283 4.93 -13.85 24.29
C ALA A 283 4.59 -15.22 23.65
N PRO A 284 3.43 -15.40 22.98
CA PRO A 284 3.09 -16.69 22.37
C PRO A 284 4.02 -17.09 21.21
N TYR A 285 4.65 -16.12 20.56
CA TYR A 285 5.45 -16.34 19.36
C TYR A 285 6.93 -16.54 19.61
N LYS A 286 7.43 -16.31 20.83
CA LYS A 286 8.85 -16.48 21.18
C LYS A 286 9.37 -17.90 20.94
N THR A 287 8.49 -18.90 21.02
CA THR A 287 8.82 -20.32 20.83
C THR A 287 8.02 -20.98 19.71
N ALA A 288 7.12 -20.25 19.07
CA ALA A 288 6.29 -20.77 17.99
C ALA A 288 7.06 -20.85 16.67
N ASP A 289 6.81 -21.91 15.90
CA ASP A 289 7.26 -22.00 14.51
C ASP A 289 6.27 -21.27 13.60
N ILE A 290 6.59 -20.02 13.25
CA ILE A 290 5.74 -19.15 12.42
C ILE A 290 5.45 -19.79 11.06
N ILE A 291 6.43 -20.44 10.42
CA ILE A 291 6.25 -21.07 9.10
C ILE A 291 5.25 -22.23 9.21
N LYS A 292 5.42 -23.07 10.23
CA LYS A 292 4.50 -24.18 10.50
C LYS A 292 3.08 -23.68 10.74
N LEU A 293 2.90 -22.67 11.59
CA LEU A 293 1.58 -22.07 11.85
C LEU A 293 0.93 -21.53 10.57
N CYS A 294 1.67 -20.83 9.71
CA CYS A 294 1.16 -20.37 8.44
C CYS A 294 0.73 -21.52 7.52
N LYS A 295 1.56 -22.58 7.39
CA LYS A 295 1.24 -23.75 6.57
C LYS A 295 -0.03 -24.46 7.06
N GLU A 296 -0.13 -24.69 8.36
CA GLU A 296 -1.28 -25.32 8.97
C GLU A 296 -2.55 -24.46 8.81
N PHE A 297 -2.46 -23.16 9.06
CA PHE A 297 -3.60 -22.26 8.90
C PHE A 297 -4.11 -22.21 7.46
N TYR A 298 -3.26 -21.87 6.50
CA TYR A 298 -3.67 -21.76 5.09
C TYR A 298 -4.15 -23.10 4.51
N SER A 299 -3.53 -24.21 4.91
CA SER A 299 -4.01 -25.55 4.55
C SER A 299 -5.39 -25.85 5.13
N SER A 300 -5.64 -25.46 6.39
CA SER A 300 -6.89 -25.72 7.10
C SER A 300 -8.09 -24.98 6.51
N ILE A 301 -7.83 -23.92 5.77
CA ILE A 301 -8.87 -23.14 5.05
C ILE A 301 -8.94 -23.48 3.55
N GLY A 302 -8.17 -24.46 3.08
CA GLY A 302 -8.20 -24.87 1.66
C GLY A 302 -7.32 -24.03 0.72
N LEU A 303 -6.35 -23.29 1.25
CA LEU A 303 -5.41 -22.46 0.50
C LEU A 303 -3.93 -22.86 0.77
N PRO A 304 -3.50 -24.13 0.52
CA PRO A 304 -2.16 -24.60 0.88
C PRO A 304 -1.07 -23.77 0.19
N ILE A 305 0.00 -23.46 0.95
CA ILE A 305 1.08 -22.53 0.55
C ILE A 305 2.45 -23.20 0.41
N ASP A 306 2.55 -24.54 0.51
CA ASP A 306 3.83 -25.26 0.52
C ASP A 306 4.73 -24.88 -0.64
N ALA A 307 4.20 -24.86 -1.85
CA ALA A 307 4.96 -24.49 -3.04
C ALA A 307 5.42 -23.01 -3.05
N VAL A 308 4.74 -22.12 -2.32
CA VAL A 308 5.20 -20.73 -2.12
C VAL A 308 6.38 -20.73 -1.16
N ILE A 309 6.25 -21.39 -0.01
CA ILE A 309 7.29 -21.48 1.02
C ILE A 309 8.59 -22.07 0.45
N GLU A 310 8.51 -23.14 -0.34
CA GLU A 310 9.68 -23.79 -0.98
C GLU A 310 10.49 -22.87 -1.89
N ARG A 311 9.85 -21.88 -2.51
CA ARG A 311 10.50 -20.92 -3.42
C ARG A 311 10.90 -19.61 -2.75
N SER A 312 10.53 -19.43 -1.48
CA SER A 312 10.67 -18.20 -0.73
C SER A 312 12.04 -18.08 -0.05
N ASP A 313 12.40 -16.87 0.33
CA ASP A 313 13.58 -16.56 1.13
C ASP A 313 13.14 -15.88 2.43
N LEU A 314 13.12 -16.62 3.54
CA LEU A 314 12.34 -16.28 4.73
C LEU A 314 13.17 -15.79 5.93
N PHE A 315 14.50 -15.92 5.88
CA PHE A 315 15.37 -15.57 7.00
C PHE A 315 16.40 -14.50 6.62
N GLU A 316 16.82 -13.73 7.62
CA GLU A 316 17.81 -12.68 7.43
C GLU A 316 19.16 -13.26 6.95
N LYS A 317 19.78 -12.55 6.02
CA LYS A 317 21.16 -12.79 5.58
C LYS A 317 21.80 -11.50 5.08
N PRO A 318 23.14 -11.41 5.06
CA PRO A 318 23.84 -10.21 4.58
C PRO A 318 23.42 -9.80 3.17
N GLY A 319 23.19 -8.50 2.98
CA GLY A 319 22.81 -7.92 1.68
C GLY A 319 21.33 -8.02 1.32
N LYS A 320 20.57 -8.92 1.92
CA LYS A 320 19.15 -9.10 1.65
C LYS A 320 18.32 -7.88 2.07
N SER A 321 17.27 -7.60 1.31
CA SER A 321 16.28 -6.57 1.67
C SER A 321 15.71 -6.80 3.08
N PRO A 322 15.70 -5.77 3.96
CA PRO A 322 15.17 -5.91 5.33
C PRO A 322 13.64 -5.98 5.37
N HIS A 323 12.98 -5.82 4.25
CA HIS A 323 11.55 -5.67 4.16
C HIS A 323 10.89 -6.88 3.50
N ALA A 324 9.78 -7.35 4.09
CA ALA A 324 8.99 -8.43 3.52
C ALA A 324 8.22 -7.96 2.27
N PHE A 325 8.03 -8.88 1.34
CA PHE A 325 7.14 -8.72 0.20
C PHE A 325 6.80 -10.05 -0.44
N CYS A 326 5.68 -10.10 -1.15
CA CYS A 326 5.32 -11.16 -2.07
C CYS A 326 5.52 -10.71 -3.52
N THR A 327 5.92 -11.63 -4.41
CA THR A 327 6.02 -11.38 -5.85
C THR A 327 5.60 -12.59 -6.65
N ASP A 328 4.87 -12.36 -7.76
CA ASP A 328 4.56 -13.33 -8.79
C ASP A 328 5.52 -13.16 -9.97
N ILE A 329 6.31 -14.18 -10.27
CA ILE A 329 7.37 -14.12 -11.28
C ILE A 329 6.79 -14.20 -12.69
N ASP A 330 5.85 -15.12 -12.94
CA ASP A 330 5.50 -15.56 -14.30
C ASP A 330 4.01 -15.50 -14.65
N ARG A 331 3.17 -15.12 -13.70
CA ARG A 331 1.69 -15.21 -13.77
C ARG A 331 1.19 -16.63 -14.08
N GLN A 332 1.94 -17.64 -13.63
CA GLN A 332 1.63 -19.06 -13.80
C GLN A 332 1.83 -19.88 -12.52
N GLY A 333 2.01 -19.20 -11.39
CA GLY A 333 2.13 -19.79 -10.07
C GLY A 333 3.54 -19.87 -9.49
N ASP A 334 4.55 -19.27 -10.14
CA ASP A 334 5.86 -19.02 -9.50
C ASP A 334 5.75 -17.79 -8.60
N VAL A 335 5.17 -18.01 -7.43
CA VAL A 335 4.95 -16.99 -6.40
C VAL A 335 5.91 -17.19 -5.26
N ARG A 336 6.52 -16.11 -4.78
CA ARG A 336 7.59 -16.12 -3.78
C ARG A 336 7.39 -15.04 -2.74
N VAL A 337 7.78 -15.32 -1.50
CA VAL A 337 7.79 -14.39 -0.37
C VAL A 337 9.22 -14.17 0.11
N LEU A 338 9.62 -12.91 0.27
CA LEU A 338 10.84 -12.54 0.98
C LEU A 338 10.46 -12.02 2.36
N ALA A 339 11.08 -12.57 3.40
CA ALA A 339 10.86 -12.18 4.79
C ALA A 339 12.16 -12.29 5.59
N ASN A 340 12.17 -11.77 6.84
CA ASN A 340 13.28 -11.90 7.79
C ASN A 340 12.69 -12.29 9.15
N ILE A 341 12.18 -13.51 9.23
CA ILE A 341 11.35 -14.00 10.34
C ILE A 341 12.14 -14.09 11.63
N VAL A 342 11.58 -13.50 12.69
CA VAL A 342 11.94 -13.75 14.09
C VAL A 342 10.68 -14.03 14.90
N GLY A 343 10.81 -14.73 16.04
CA GLY A 343 9.68 -15.17 16.86
C GLY A 343 9.00 -14.02 17.61
N ASN A 344 8.12 -13.27 16.95
CA ASN A 344 7.29 -12.24 17.56
C ASN A 344 5.97 -12.05 16.79
N GLU A 345 5.03 -11.30 17.35
CA GLU A 345 3.72 -11.02 16.77
C GLU A 345 3.84 -10.26 15.43
N TYR A 346 4.77 -9.32 15.35
CA TYR A 346 5.00 -8.54 14.13
C TYR A 346 5.29 -9.45 12.93
N TRP A 347 6.18 -10.44 13.06
CA TRP A 347 6.51 -11.35 11.98
C TRP A 347 5.43 -12.40 11.71
N MET A 348 4.65 -12.80 12.75
CA MET A 348 3.47 -13.63 12.49
C MET A 348 2.43 -12.89 11.64
N GLY A 349 2.08 -11.67 12.03
CA GLY A 349 1.18 -10.82 11.25
C GLY A 349 1.72 -10.54 9.84
N THR A 350 3.02 -10.22 9.71
CA THR A 350 3.67 -9.99 8.42
C THR A 350 3.61 -11.23 7.52
N MET A 351 3.87 -12.42 8.06
CA MET A 351 3.79 -13.65 7.27
C MET A 351 2.37 -13.98 6.82
N LEU A 352 1.38 -13.80 7.68
CA LEU A 352 -0.03 -13.94 7.27
C LEU A 352 -0.40 -12.94 6.18
N HIS A 353 0.12 -11.71 6.25
CA HIS A 353 -0.08 -10.65 5.26
C HIS A 353 0.54 -11.03 3.90
N GLU A 354 1.84 -11.35 3.87
CA GLU A 354 2.55 -11.65 2.61
C GLU A 354 2.03 -12.93 1.96
N LEU A 355 1.65 -13.92 2.76
CA LEU A 355 1.01 -15.14 2.26
C LEU A 355 -0.43 -14.88 1.79
N GLY A 356 -1.11 -13.87 2.33
CA GLY A 356 -2.37 -13.35 1.80
C GLY A 356 -2.21 -12.81 0.38
N HIS A 357 -1.16 -12.05 0.10
CA HIS A 357 -0.80 -11.68 -1.27
C HIS A 357 -0.51 -12.91 -2.13
N ALA A 358 0.24 -13.88 -1.59
CA ALA A 358 0.65 -15.06 -2.33
C ALA A 358 -0.53 -15.93 -2.76
N VAL A 359 -1.56 -16.08 -1.95
CA VAL A 359 -2.77 -16.85 -2.34
C VAL A 359 -3.64 -16.08 -3.33
N TYR A 360 -3.59 -14.76 -3.40
CA TYR A 360 -4.30 -13.94 -4.39
C TYR A 360 -3.50 -13.71 -5.69
N SER A 361 -2.35 -14.29 -5.85
CA SER A 361 -1.57 -14.22 -7.08
C SER A 361 -2.12 -15.18 -8.16
N SER A 362 -1.40 -15.33 -9.25
CA SER A 362 -1.77 -16.18 -10.40
C SER A 362 -2.04 -17.66 -10.07
N ARG A 363 -1.71 -18.11 -8.85
CA ARG A 363 -1.85 -19.51 -8.46
C ARG A 363 -3.28 -20.05 -8.54
N TYR A 364 -4.26 -19.25 -8.13
CA TYR A 364 -5.68 -19.63 -8.15
C TYR A 364 -6.47 -18.98 -9.28
N ILE A 365 -5.81 -18.22 -10.16
CA ILE A 365 -6.42 -17.68 -11.35
C ILE A 365 -6.32 -18.73 -12.48
N PRO A 366 -7.43 -19.19 -13.06
CA PRO A 366 -7.41 -20.22 -14.09
C PRO A 366 -6.53 -19.86 -15.29
N GLN A 367 -5.81 -20.84 -15.85
CA GLN A 367 -4.98 -20.63 -17.04
C GLN A 367 -5.78 -20.24 -18.29
N SER A 368 -7.10 -20.46 -18.28
CA SER A 368 -8.04 -20.00 -19.31
C SER A 368 -8.27 -18.48 -19.27
N VAL A 369 -7.97 -17.81 -18.15
CA VAL A 369 -7.96 -16.34 -18.08
C VAL A 369 -6.77 -15.82 -18.92
N PRO A 370 -6.99 -14.87 -19.84
CA PRO A 370 -5.91 -14.29 -20.65
C PRO A 370 -4.72 -13.80 -19.81
N TYR A 371 -3.51 -13.96 -20.31
CA TYR A 371 -2.26 -13.64 -19.57
C TYR A 371 -2.26 -12.23 -18.96
N LEU A 372 -2.72 -11.22 -19.71
CA LEU A 372 -2.77 -9.84 -19.23
C LEU A 372 -3.78 -9.61 -18.08
N LEU A 373 -4.74 -10.54 -17.93
CA LEU A 373 -5.74 -10.51 -16.86
C LEU A 373 -5.39 -11.42 -15.68
N ARG A 374 -4.29 -12.19 -15.76
CA ARG A 374 -3.81 -13.05 -14.66
C ARG A 374 -3.01 -12.24 -13.66
N GLY A 375 -3.67 -11.75 -12.65
CA GLY A 375 -3.10 -10.98 -11.55
C GLY A 375 -4.22 -10.37 -10.73
N GLU A 376 -3.87 -9.76 -9.65
CA GLU A 376 -4.83 -9.10 -8.74
C GLU A 376 -5.56 -7.97 -9.46
N ALA A 377 -6.84 -7.83 -9.19
CA ALA A 377 -7.70 -6.83 -9.83
C ALA A 377 -7.17 -5.39 -9.62
N HIS A 378 -6.66 -5.12 -8.42
CA HIS A 378 -6.09 -3.83 -8.06
C HIS A 378 -5.23 -3.95 -6.79
N ILE A 379 -4.35 -2.99 -6.56
CA ILE A 379 -3.51 -2.95 -5.35
C ILE A 379 -4.35 -2.94 -4.05
N LEU A 380 -5.48 -2.23 -4.02
CA LEU A 380 -6.36 -2.23 -2.85
C LEU A 380 -6.95 -3.62 -2.56
N ALA A 381 -7.22 -4.43 -3.59
CA ALA A 381 -7.82 -5.75 -3.41
C ALA A 381 -6.79 -6.74 -2.85
N THR A 382 -5.56 -6.72 -3.36
CA THR A 382 -4.49 -7.58 -2.82
C THR A 382 -4.05 -7.16 -1.42
N GLU A 383 -3.94 -5.85 -1.14
CA GLU A 383 -3.72 -5.34 0.23
C GLU A 383 -4.86 -5.75 1.17
N GLY A 384 -6.11 -5.69 0.68
CA GLY A 384 -7.26 -6.09 1.49
C GLY A 384 -7.27 -7.58 1.83
N VAL A 385 -6.90 -8.46 0.89
CA VAL A 385 -6.74 -9.90 1.17
C VAL A 385 -5.62 -10.14 2.19
N ALA A 386 -4.50 -9.47 2.04
CA ALA A 386 -3.38 -9.55 2.99
C ALA A 386 -3.80 -9.09 4.41
N MET A 387 -4.47 -7.94 4.51
CA MET A 387 -4.99 -7.42 5.78
C MET A 387 -6.08 -8.30 6.40
N LEU A 388 -6.86 -9.00 5.57
CA LEU A 388 -7.88 -9.95 6.03
C LEU A 388 -7.25 -11.11 6.83
N PHE A 389 -6.11 -11.61 6.38
CA PHE A 389 -5.42 -12.71 7.07
C PHE A 389 -4.50 -12.20 8.20
N GLU A 390 -3.85 -11.06 8.06
CA GLU A 390 -2.99 -10.46 9.08
C GLU A 390 -3.70 -10.31 10.44
N GLN A 391 -5.00 -10.03 10.44
CA GLN A 391 -5.77 -9.76 11.67
C GLN A 391 -5.74 -10.88 12.69
N PHE A 392 -5.54 -12.13 12.28
CA PHE A 392 -5.59 -13.29 13.16
C PHE A 392 -4.37 -13.41 14.08
N SER A 393 -3.26 -12.73 13.79
CA SER A 393 -2.06 -12.78 14.64
C SER A 393 -2.29 -12.31 16.08
N LYS A 394 -3.36 -11.55 16.35
CA LYS A 394 -3.70 -10.98 17.67
C LYS A 394 -4.93 -11.61 18.33
N ASP A 395 -5.34 -12.77 17.85
CA ASP A 395 -6.56 -13.47 18.27
C ASP A 395 -6.17 -14.73 19.08
N ALA A 396 -6.55 -14.77 20.37
CA ALA A 396 -6.22 -15.91 21.25
C ALA A 396 -7.00 -17.18 20.88
N ASP A 397 -8.23 -17.06 20.35
CA ASP A 397 -9.00 -18.22 19.87
C ASP A 397 -8.34 -18.84 18.65
N TRP A 398 -7.83 -17.99 17.72
CA TRP A 398 -7.04 -18.47 16.60
C TRP A 398 -5.77 -19.17 17.06
N LEU A 399 -5.01 -18.57 17.99
CA LEU A 399 -3.79 -19.18 18.57
C LEU A 399 -4.09 -20.54 19.20
N ALA A 400 -5.15 -20.62 20.01
CA ALA A 400 -5.56 -21.87 20.66
C ALA A 400 -5.92 -22.97 19.64
N LYS A 401 -6.65 -22.61 18.59
CA LYS A 401 -7.01 -23.53 17.49
C LYS A 401 -5.79 -23.97 16.67
N MET A 402 -4.76 -23.13 16.61
CA MET A 402 -3.47 -23.43 16.00
C MET A 402 -2.50 -24.17 16.95
N GLY A 403 -2.97 -24.54 18.15
CA GLY A 403 -2.17 -25.29 19.15
C GLY A 403 -1.15 -24.44 19.92
N VAL A 404 -1.24 -23.13 19.85
CA VAL A 404 -0.37 -22.21 20.60
C VAL A 404 -1.04 -21.82 21.91
N LYS A 405 -0.36 -22.07 23.02
CA LYS A 405 -0.87 -21.75 24.35
C LYS A 405 -0.68 -20.27 24.66
N VAL A 406 -1.76 -19.63 25.11
CA VAL A 406 -1.76 -18.28 25.68
C VAL A 406 -2.16 -18.37 27.14
N ASP A 407 -1.28 -17.95 28.07
CA ASP A 407 -1.50 -18.14 29.50
C ASP A 407 -2.70 -17.32 30.03
N ASP A 408 -2.87 -16.10 29.55
CA ASP A 408 -4.04 -15.27 29.81
C ASP A 408 -4.75 -14.94 28.47
N ALA A 409 -5.51 -15.90 27.96
CA ALA A 409 -6.22 -15.76 26.68
C ALA A 409 -7.19 -14.56 26.68
N LYS A 410 -7.89 -14.31 27.79
CA LYS A 410 -8.82 -13.19 27.88
C LYS A 410 -8.11 -11.84 27.84
N GLY A 411 -7.06 -11.65 28.63
CA GLY A 411 -6.27 -10.42 28.63
C GLY A 411 -5.56 -10.20 27.29
N TYR A 412 -5.14 -11.28 26.60
CA TYR A 412 -4.55 -11.22 25.27
C TYR A 412 -5.57 -10.70 24.22
N ASP A 413 -6.79 -11.25 24.20
CA ASP A 413 -7.85 -10.84 23.28
C ASP A 413 -8.31 -9.40 23.52
N GLU A 414 -8.48 -9.02 24.80
CA GLU A 414 -8.84 -7.65 25.17
C GLU A 414 -7.78 -6.65 24.68
N ALA A 415 -6.50 -6.95 24.88
CA ALA A 415 -5.40 -6.11 24.43
C ALA A 415 -5.23 -6.13 22.91
N GLY A 416 -5.33 -7.28 22.27
CA GLY A 416 -5.25 -7.44 20.82
C GLY A 416 -6.36 -6.68 20.10
N SER A 417 -7.60 -6.84 20.56
CA SER A 417 -8.78 -6.13 20.04
C SER A 417 -8.66 -4.61 20.23
N ALA A 418 -8.23 -4.16 21.42
CA ALA A 418 -8.04 -2.74 21.70
C ALA A 418 -6.93 -2.14 20.83
N ALA A 419 -5.79 -2.83 20.67
CA ALA A 419 -4.69 -2.40 19.81
C ALA A 419 -5.12 -2.35 18.33
N ARG A 420 -5.85 -3.36 17.85
CA ARG A 420 -6.41 -3.38 16.50
C ARG A 420 -7.39 -2.22 16.28
N ARG A 421 -8.35 -2.02 17.19
CA ARG A 421 -9.31 -0.92 17.14
C ARG A 421 -8.59 0.43 17.07
N ALA A 422 -7.61 0.66 17.94
CA ALA A 422 -6.84 1.90 17.97
C ALA A 422 -6.07 2.10 16.64
N ARG A 423 -5.37 1.07 16.17
CA ARG A 423 -4.63 1.11 14.91
C ARG A 423 -5.53 1.50 13.73
N LEU A 424 -6.66 0.83 13.58
CA LEU A 424 -7.56 1.03 12.43
C LEU A 424 -8.24 2.40 12.44
N LEU A 425 -8.73 2.85 13.60
CA LEU A 425 -9.39 4.16 13.71
C LEU A 425 -8.39 5.31 13.50
N ILE A 426 -7.21 5.25 14.12
CA ILE A 426 -6.16 6.26 13.93
C ILE A 426 -5.70 6.30 12.47
N PHE A 427 -5.45 5.14 11.88
CA PHE A 427 -5.03 5.03 10.49
C PHE A 427 -6.08 5.59 9.52
N SER A 428 -7.37 5.36 9.78
CA SER A 428 -8.45 5.93 8.98
C SER A 428 -8.39 7.47 8.97
N ARG A 429 -8.05 8.11 10.09
CA ARG A 429 -7.91 9.58 10.20
C ARG A 429 -6.67 10.08 9.47
N TRP A 430 -5.57 9.38 9.64
CA TRP A 430 -4.35 9.69 8.92
C TRP A 430 -4.53 9.63 7.39
N CYS A 431 -5.23 8.62 6.88
CA CYS A 431 -5.54 8.52 5.45
C CYS A 431 -6.43 9.66 4.94
N GLN A 432 -7.34 10.20 5.78
CA GLN A 432 -8.09 11.42 5.45
C GLN A 432 -7.16 12.61 5.22
N VAL A 433 -6.19 12.80 6.14
CA VAL A 433 -5.21 13.89 6.02
C VAL A 433 -4.41 13.76 4.72
N MET A 434 -3.84 12.58 4.46
CA MET A 434 -3.00 12.35 3.29
C MET A 434 -3.74 12.53 1.97
N LEU A 435 -4.91 11.90 1.81
CA LEU A 435 -5.70 12.00 0.57
C LEU A 435 -6.06 13.47 0.27
N ARG A 436 -6.58 14.19 1.28
CA ARG A 436 -7.09 15.55 1.09
C ARG A 436 -5.97 16.56 0.93
N PHE A 437 -4.87 16.36 1.63
CA PHE A 437 -3.68 17.20 1.49
C PHE A 437 -3.12 17.08 0.06
N GLU A 438 -2.83 15.88 -0.41
CA GLU A 438 -2.26 15.67 -1.75
C GLU A 438 -3.21 16.15 -2.86
N LYS A 439 -4.51 15.82 -2.76
CA LYS A 439 -5.53 16.34 -3.68
C LYS A 439 -5.48 17.86 -3.77
N SER A 440 -5.46 18.56 -2.63
CA SER A 440 -5.49 20.03 -2.60
C SER A 440 -4.16 20.64 -3.04
N MET A 441 -3.02 20.02 -2.65
CA MET A 441 -1.69 20.46 -3.05
C MET A 441 -1.50 20.41 -4.58
N TYR A 442 -1.93 19.34 -5.24
CA TYR A 442 -1.82 19.23 -6.70
C TYR A 442 -2.82 20.13 -7.43
N ALA A 443 -4.04 20.29 -6.90
CA ALA A 443 -5.04 21.18 -7.49
C ALA A 443 -4.67 22.67 -7.39
N ASN A 444 -4.04 23.09 -6.29
CA ASN A 444 -3.58 24.46 -6.05
C ASN A 444 -2.26 24.47 -5.27
N PRO A 445 -1.11 24.32 -5.95
CA PRO A 445 0.20 24.24 -5.27
C PRO A 445 0.67 25.56 -4.65
N ASP A 446 0.08 26.69 -5.02
CA ASP A 446 0.47 28.04 -4.56
C ASP A 446 -0.27 28.48 -3.29
N GLN A 447 -1.21 27.69 -2.79
CA GLN A 447 -1.91 27.98 -1.53
C GLN A 447 -0.98 27.83 -0.31
N ASP A 448 -1.42 28.33 0.84
CA ASP A 448 -0.72 28.12 2.11
C ASP A 448 -0.80 26.64 2.55
N LEU A 449 0.21 25.87 2.14
CA LEU A 449 0.28 24.42 2.42
C LEU A 449 0.53 24.13 3.89
N ASN A 450 1.19 25.04 4.64
CA ASN A 450 1.40 24.87 6.08
C ASN A 450 0.06 24.98 6.82
N LYS A 451 -0.75 25.98 6.46
CA LYS A 451 -2.09 26.14 7.02
C LYS A 451 -3.00 24.97 6.63
N LEU A 452 -3.01 24.58 5.35
CA LEU A 452 -3.80 23.44 4.84
C LEU A 452 -3.48 22.15 5.64
N TRP A 453 -2.19 21.87 5.84
CA TRP A 453 -1.76 20.68 6.59
C TRP A 453 -2.36 20.65 8.00
N TRP A 454 -2.21 21.73 8.74
CA TRP A 454 -2.70 21.80 10.12
C TRP A 454 -4.22 21.84 10.21
N ASP A 455 -4.91 22.50 9.28
CA ASP A 455 -6.38 22.47 9.22
C ASP A 455 -6.91 21.04 9.04
N LEU A 456 -6.23 20.22 8.22
CA LEU A 456 -6.60 18.81 8.02
C LEU A 456 -6.25 17.94 9.23
N VAL A 457 -5.09 18.13 9.83
CA VAL A 457 -4.67 17.40 11.04
C VAL A 457 -5.62 17.69 12.21
N GLU A 458 -5.96 18.95 12.45
CA GLU A 458 -6.93 19.33 13.49
C GLU A 458 -8.31 18.74 13.21
N LYS A 459 -8.78 18.84 11.97
CA LYS A 459 -10.11 18.35 11.57
C LYS A 459 -10.26 16.85 11.73
N TYR A 460 -9.29 16.06 11.22
CA TYR A 460 -9.44 14.60 11.13
C TYR A 460 -8.78 13.84 12.26
N GLN A 461 -7.66 14.30 12.79
CA GLN A 461 -6.95 13.64 13.88
C GLN A 461 -7.23 14.24 15.24
N GLY A 462 -7.88 15.41 15.32
CA GLY A 462 -8.16 16.10 16.58
C GLY A 462 -6.91 16.49 17.36
N ILE A 463 -5.82 16.79 16.66
CA ILE A 463 -4.53 17.19 17.26
C ILE A 463 -4.40 18.70 17.14
N ASN A 464 -4.22 19.39 18.27
CA ASN A 464 -3.99 20.83 18.27
C ASN A 464 -2.64 21.17 17.60
N ARG A 465 -2.65 22.10 16.64
CA ARG A 465 -1.42 22.59 16.04
C ARG A 465 -0.47 23.18 17.06
N PRO A 466 0.85 23.10 16.83
CA PRO A 466 1.83 23.80 17.68
C PRO A 466 1.61 25.31 17.65
N GLU A 467 1.65 25.95 18.82
CA GLU A 467 1.51 27.40 18.93
C GLU A 467 2.66 28.12 18.21
N ASN A 468 2.32 29.18 17.45
CA ASN A 468 3.27 30.02 16.70
C ASN A 468 4.18 29.26 15.70
N ARG A 469 3.79 28.04 15.26
CA ARG A 469 4.57 27.28 14.30
C ARG A 469 4.05 27.52 12.88
N ASN A 470 4.93 28.07 12.05
CA ASN A 470 4.73 28.15 10.60
C ASN A 470 5.91 27.46 9.91
N ALA A 471 5.83 26.15 9.75
CA ALA A 471 6.88 25.33 9.15
C ALA A 471 6.26 24.28 8.22
N PRO A 472 6.98 23.85 7.17
CA PRO A 472 6.46 22.90 6.20
C PRO A 472 6.47 21.45 6.73
N ASP A 473 5.71 21.22 7.81
CA ASP A 473 5.62 19.91 8.46
C ASP A 473 5.11 18.81 7.53
N TYR A 474 4.26 19.15 6.57
CA TYR A 474 3.82 18.24 5.51
C TYR A 474 4.98 17.70 4.68
N ALA A 475 5.96 18.54 4.40
CA ALA A 475 7.12 18.17 3.59
C ALA A 475 8.06 17.19 4.29
N SER A 476 7.92 16.97 5.60
CA SER A 476 8.62 15.92 6.34
C SER A 476 8.04 14.51 6.14
N LYS A 477 6.96 14.34 5.35
CA LYS A 477 6.39 13.03 5.01
C LYS A 477 6.91 12.53 3.67
N ILE A 478 7.88 11.62 3.70
CA ILE A 478 8.55 11.10 2.49
C ILE A 478 7.57 10.49 1.46
N HIS A 479 6.42 9.99 1.88
CA HIS A 479 5.43 9.37 0.98
C HIS A 479 4.88 10.33 -0.08
N ILE A 480 4.80 11.62 0.21
CA ILE A 480 4.41 12.65 -0.78
C ILE A 480 5.38 12.68 -1.97
N VAL A 481 6.64 12.27 -1.75
CA VAL A 481 7.67 12.20 -2.79
C VAL A 481 7.75 10.81 -3.41
N SER A 482 7.90 9.77 -2.59
CA SER A 482 8.22 8.41 -3.03
C SER A 482 7.00 7.57 -3.41
N ALA A 483 5.80 7.92 -2.92
CA ALA A 483 4.55 7.22 -3.21
C ALA A 483 3.37 8.21 -3.29
N PRO A 484 3.43 9.18 -4.23
CA PRO A 484 2.43 10.24 -4.32
C PRO A 484 1.08 9.72 -4.77
N ALA A 485 0.00 10.33 -4.26
CA ALA A 485 -1.38 9.99 -4.59
C ALA A 485 -1.71 8.48 -4.42
N TYR A 486 -1.10 7.85 -3.41
CA TYR A 486 -1.21 6.39 -3.21
C TYR A 486 -1.87 6.01 -1.88
N TYR A 487 -1.74 6.84 -0.86
CA TYR A 487 -2.03 6.50 0.54
C TYR A 487 -3.46 6.03 0.80
N HIS A 488 -4.42 6.51 0.03
CA HIS A 488 -5.83 6.11 0.11
C HIS A 488 -6.05 4.63 -0.18
N ASN A 489 -5.21 4.00 -1.02
CA ASN A 489 -5.35 2.58 -1.37
C ASN A 489 -5.19 1.66 -0.15
N TYR A 490 -4.41 2.04 0.85
CA TYR A 490 -4.30 1.27 2.10
C TYR A 490 -5.61 1.24 2.86
N MET A 491 -6.26 2.40 2.98
CA MET A 491 -7.55 2.46 3.66
C MET A 491 -8.63 1.75 2.85
N MET A 492 -8.64 1.92 1.53
CA MET A 492 -9.57 1.22 0.66
C MET A 492 -9.37 -0.31 0.73
N GLY A 493 -8.11 -0.77 0.84
CA GLY A 493 -7.80 -2.17 1.10
C GLY A 493 -8.38 -2.67 2.42
N GLN A 494 -8.29 -1.88 3.49
CA GLN A 494 -8.91 -2.23 4.77
C GLN A 494 -10.45 -2.27 4.68
N LEU A 495 -11.07 -1.33 3.93
CA LEU A 495 -12.53 -1.37 3.70
C LEU A 495 -12.93 -2.64 2.93
N PHE A 496 -12.17 -3.01 1.90
CA PHE A 496 -12.37 -4.24 1.15
C PHE A 496 -12.21 -5.48 2.04
N ALA A 497 -11.17 -5.52 2.89
CA ALA A 497 -10.95 -6.59 3.86
C ALA A 497 -12.15 -6.78 4.80
N SER A 498 -12.65 -5.70 5.40
CA SER A 498 -13.83 -5.75 6.28
C SER A 498 -15.07 -6.23 5.53
N GLN A 499 -15.29 -5.73 4.31
CA GLN A 499 -16.46 -6.09 3.50
C GLN A 499 -16.45 -7.56 3.06
N VAL A 500 -15.28 -8.09 2.65
CA VAL A 500 -15.08 -9.51 2.34
C VAL A 500 -15.24 -10.37 3.60
N HIS A 501 -14.69 -9.94 4.75
CA HIS A 501 -14.85 -10.62 6.02
C HIS A 501 -16.32 -10.78 6.42
N HIS A 502 -17.10 -9.71 6.33
CA HIS A 502 -18.54 -9.74 6.60
C HIS A 502 -19.29 -10.66 5.62
N ALA A 503 -18.89 -10.69 4.34
CA ALA A 503 -19.47 -11.61 3.37
C ALA A 503 -19.16 -13.07 3.71
N ILE A 504 -17.93 -13.39 4.10
CA ILE A 504 -17.54 -14.73 4.58
C ILE A 504 -18.34 -15.12 5.82
N CYS A 505 -18.49 -14.23 6.79
CA CYS A 505 -19.29 -14.49 8.00
C CYS A 505 -20.74 -14.83 7.64
N ARG A 506 -21.35 -14.08 6.72
CA ARG A 506 -22.73 -14.27 6.28
C ARG A 506 -22.90 -15.54 5.46
N GLU A 507 -22.04 -15.80 4.49
CA GLU A 507 -22.24 -16.82 3.45
C GLU A 507 -21.59 -18.17 3.77
N VAL A 508 -20.51 -18.16 4.56
CA VAL A 508 -19.70 -19.36 4.84
C VAL A 508 -19.80 -19.79 6.30
N LEU A 509 -19.83 -18.82 7.23
CA LEU A 509 -19.76 -19.10 8.67
C LEU A 509 -21.13 -19.08 9.35
N GLY A 510 -22.22 -19.17 8.61
CA GLY A 510 -23.58 -19.26 9.16
C GLY A 510 -24.10 -18.00 9.86
N GLY A 511 -23.57 -16.83 9.51
CA GLY A 511 -23.97 -15.53 10.08
C GLY A 511 -23.34 -15.22 11.43
N VAL A 512 -22.19 -15.81 11.74
CA VAL A 512 -21.44 -15.49 12.96
C VAL A 512 -21.03 -14.01 12.97
N GLU A 513 -21.02 -13.39 14.15
CA GLU A 513 -20.56 -12.02 14.31
C GLU A 513 -19.09 -11.87 13.87
N PRO A 514 -18.74 -10.87 13.04
CA PRO A 514 -17.40 -10.74 12.46
C PRO A 514 -16.27 -10.75 13.49
N ASN A 515 -16.45 -10.11 14.64
CA ASN A 515 -15.45 -10.06 15.71
C ASN A 515 -15.26 -11.38 16.47
N ARG A 516 -16.07 -12.42 16.16
CA ARG A 516 -15.97 -13.79 16.73
C ARG A 516 -15.69 -14.84 15.67
N ALA A 517 -15.47 -14.41 14.43
CA ALA A 517 -15.30 -15.32 13.31
C ALA A 517 -13.93 -15.99 13.35
N SER A 518 -13.91 -17.31 13.23
CA SER A 518 -12.69 -18.09 13.05
C SER A 518 -12.73 -18.80 11.70
N TYR A 519 -11.63 -18.77 10.98
CA TYR A 519 -11.48 -19.45 9.69
C TYR A 519 -10.85 -20.84 9.82
N VAL A 520 -10.20 -21.13 10.94
CA VAL A 520 -9.44 -22.39 11.15
C VAL A 520 -10.33 -23.60 10.90
N ASN A 521 -9.81 -24.57 10.12
CA ASN A 521 -10.49 -25.81 9.73
C ASN A 521 -11.78 -25.62 8.90
N ASN A 522 -11.88 -24.53 8.13
CA ASN A 522 -13.03 -24.27 7.28
C ASN A 522 -12.63 -24.07 5.81
N ASN A 523 -12.62 -25.14 5.04
CA ASN A 523 -12.33 -25.11 3.59
C ASN A 523 -13.32 -24.25 2.79
N GLY A 524 -14.50 -23.97 3.33
CA GLY A 524 -15.48 -23.07 2.70
C GLY A 524 -14.94 -21.65 2.55
N VAL A 525 -14.07 -21.19 3.47
CA VAL A 525 -13.43 -19.88 3.37
C VAL A 525 -12.52 -19.82 2.15
N GLY A 526 -11.61 -20.78 1.99
CA GLY A 526 -10.75 -20.83 0.81
C GLY A 526 -11.53 -20.97 -0.48
N LYS A 527 -12.59 -21.79 -0.49
CA LYS A 527 -13.48 -21.89 -1.66
C LYS A 527 -14.13 -20.53 -2.00
N PHE A 528 -14.65 -19.82 -1.00
CA PHE A 528 -15.20 -18.47 -1.19
C PHE A 528 -14.16 -17.54 -1.80
N MET A 529 -12.94 -17.50 -1.24
CA MET A 529 -11.86 -16.65 -1.72
C MET A 529 -11.48 -16.99 -3.16
N ILE A 530 -11.33 -18.27 -3.49
CA ILE A 530 -11.03 -18.71 -4.87
C ILE A 530 -12.13 -18.29 -5.83
N ASP A 531 -13.39 -18.64 -5.53
CA ASP A 531 -14.50 -18.47 -6.46
C ASP A 531 -14.90 -16.99 -6.64
N LYS A 532 -14.85 -16.21 -5.56
CA LYS A 532 -15.39 -14.85 -5.51
C LYS A 532 -14.34 -13.75 -5.63
N VAL A 533 -13.10 -14.01 -5.21
CA VAL A 533 -12.06 -12.98 -5.17
C VAL A 533 -10.93 -13.27 -6.16
N PHE A 534 -10.40 -14.52 -6.21
CA PHE A 534 -9.19 -14.82 -6.96
C PHE A 534 -9.46 -15.14 -8.44
N THR A 535 -10.41 -16.04 -8.71
CA THR A 535 -10.69 -16.53 -10.08
C THR A 535 -10.92 -15.42 -11.11
N PRO A 536 -11.59 -14.30 -10.81
CA PRO A 536 -11.77 -13.25 -11.79
C PRO A 536 -10.47 -12.58 -12.25
N GLY A 537 -9.42 -12.62 -11.42
CA GLY A 537 -8.20 -11.86 -11.70
C GLY A 537 -8.50 -10.41 -12.01
N ARG A 538 -7.88 -9.86 -13.05
CA ARG A 538 -8.11 -8.49 -13.55
C ARG A 538 -9.28 -8.38 -14.55
N SER A 539 -10.02 -9.45 -14.76
CA SER A 539 -11.18 -9.43 -15.69
C SER A 539 -12.27 -8.47 -15.23
N LEU A 540 -12.39 -8.27 -13.92
CA LEU A 540 -13.29 -7.27 -13.34
C LEU A 540 -12.46 -6.06 -12.85
N PRO A 541 -12.91 -4.82 -13.12
CA PRO A 541 -12.42 -3.65 -12.38
C PRO A 541 -12.63 -3.83 -10.87
N TRP A 542 -11.76 -3.25 -10.06
CA TRP A 542 -11.70 -3.49 -8.62
C TRP A 542 -13.04 -3.31 -7.87
N ASN A 543 -13.86 -2.32 -8.27
CA ASN A 543 -15.14 -2.08 -7.59
C ASN A 543 -16.25 -3.06 -8.05
N GLU A 544 -16.16 -3.53 -9.30
CA GLU A 544 -17.00 -4.60 -9.80
C GLU A 544 -16.62 -5.95 -9.18
N LEU A 545 -15.32 -6.19 -8.93
CA LEU A 545 -14.88 -7.33 -8.15
C LEU A 545 -15.45 -7.27 -6.72
N THR A 546 -15.41 -6.10 -6.08
CA THR A 546 -15.98 -5.92 -4.74
C THR A 546 -17.47 -6.29 -4.72
N ARG A 547 -18.24 -5.79 -5.70
CA ARG A 547 -19.66 -6.13 -5.84
C ARG A 547 -19.89 -7.61 -6.11
N PHE A 548 -19.08 -8.21 -6.97
CA PHE A 548 -19.17 -9.64 -7.28
C PHE A 548 -18.89 -10.51 -6.05
N ALA A 549 -17.89 -10.15 -5.26
CA ALA A 549 -17.48 -10.91 -4.07
C ALA A 549 -18.45 -10.72 -2.88
N THR A 550 -19.02 -9.54 -2.71
CA THR A 550 -19.71 -9.17 -1.46
C THR A 550 -21.18 -8.78 -1.62
N GLY A 551 -21.64 -8.56 -2.86
CA GLY A 551 -23.00 -8.14 -3.22
C GLY A 551 -23.16 -6.62 -3.38
N GLU A 552 -22.20 -5.79 -2.95
CA GLU A 552 -22.26 -4.34 -3.07
C GLU A 552 -20.89 -3.71 -3.46
N LEU A 553 -20.93 -2.49 -3.99
CA LEU A 553 -19.71 -1.72 -4.26
C LEU A 553 -18.98 -1.40 -2.95
N LEU A 554 -17.70 -1.04 -3.04
CA LEU A 554 -16.89 -0.71 -1.88
C LEU A 554 -17.52 0.43 -1.08
N SER A 555 -17.71 0.20 0.22
CA SER A 555 -18.28 1.16 1.18
C SER A 555 -17.56 1.10 2.53
N ALA A 556 -17.75 2.13 3.36
CA ALA A 556 -17.19 2.15 4.71
C ALA A 556 -18.07 1.42 5.75
N LYS A 557 -19.22 0.87 5.37
CA LYS A 557 -20.23 0.35 6.31
C LYS A 557 -19.76 -0.86 7.10
N ALA A 558 -19.17 -1.85 6.43
CA ALA A 558 -18.65 -3.05 7.09
C ALA A 558 -17.54 -2.69 8.08
N PHE A 559 -16.57 -1.88 7.64
CA PHE A 559 -15.51 -1.36 8.51
C PHE A 559 -16.05 -0.61 9.71
N ALA A 560 -17.03 0.27 9.53
CA ALA A 560 -17.63 1.02 10.64
C ALA A 560 -18.43 0.12 11.60
N ALA A 561 -19.02 -0.98 11.09
CA ALA A 561 -19.72 -1.95 11.92
C ALA A 561 -18.77 -2.69 12.89
N ASP A 562 -17.51 -2.90 12.52
CA ASP A 562 -16.48 -3.51 13.38
C ASP A 562 -16.20 -2.69 14.67
N PHE A 563 -16.67 -1.43 14.74
CA PHE A 563 -16.50 -0.53 15.88
C PHE A 563 -17.80 -0.23 16.64
N LYS A 564 -18.92 -0.78 16.23
CA LYS A 564 -20.16 -0.70 17.01
C LYS A 564 -20.02 -1.67 18.19
N SER A 565 -19.92 -1.10 19.38
CA SER A 565 -19.92 -1.84 20.66
C SER A 565 -21.30 -2.34 21.01
#